data_9d6a95c9d6aa397f5bb3e8eebc21f7fd
#
_entry.id   9d6a95c9d6aa397f5bb3e8eebc21f7fd
#
_cell.length_a   1.000
_cell.length_b   1.000
_cell.length_c   1.000
_cell.angle_alpha   90.00
_cell.angle_beta   90.00
_cell.angle_gamma   90.00
#
_symmetry.space_group_name_H-M   'P 1'
#
loop_
_entity.id
_entity.type
_entity.pdbx_description
1 polymer ?
#
loop_
_entity_poly.entity_id
_entity_poly.type
_entity_poly.pdbx_seq_one_letter_code
_entity_poly.pdbx_strand_id
1 'polypeptide(L)'
;MVVEVDPEAELTGEQLLDPARAKLDRLTPAQASAASDDGAILIDIRSEPQRSRDGELPGARCIARNVLEWRLDPGCADCDPEVARRDVQLVVICNEGYQPSLAAATVRGFGVDATDVVGGFQAWREVGLPSRRPGARSELS
;
A
#
# COMPACT_ATOMS: atom_id res chain seq x y z
N MET A 1 19.69 -20.56 7.85
CA MET A 1 21.00 -19.87 7.86
C MET A 1 20.76 -18.38 7.96
N VAL A 2 21.22 -17.80 9.05
CA VAL A 2 21.10 -16.36 9.23
C VAL A 2 22.18 -15.68 8.40
N VAL A 3 21.79 -14.90 7.41
CA VAL A 3 22.73 -14.06 6.69
C VAL A 3 22.96 -12.82 7.54
N GLU A 4 24.14 -12.72 8.12
CA GLU A 4 24.53 -11.49 8.79
C GLU A 4 24.75 -10.42 7.72
N VAL A 5 23.93 -9.39 7.76
CA VAL A 5 24.13 -8.20 6.92
C VAL A 5 25.11 -7.32 7.68
N ASP A 6 26.26 -7.05 7.07
CA ASP A 6 27.18 -6.04 7.57
C ASP A 6 26.45 -4.70 7.61
N PRO A 7 26.29 -4.08 8.82
CA PRO A 7 25.55 -2.82 8.92
C PRO A 7 26.21 -1.65 8.15
N GLU A 8 27.47 -1.81 7.75
CA GLU A 8 28.17 -0.82 6.93
C GLU A 8 28.09 -1.12 5.44
N ALA A 9 27.51 -2.28 5.05
CA ALA A 9 27.37 -2.64 3.66
C ALA A 9 26.29 -1.77 2.98
N GLU A 10 26.61 -1.28 1.78
CA GLU A 10 25.64 -0.58 0.96
C GLU A 10 24.61 -1.59 0.43
N LEU A 11 23.33 -1.33 0.69
CA LEU A 11 22.23 -2.15 0.20
C LEU A 11 21.60 -1.52 -1.03
N THR A 12 21.28 -2.35 -2.01
CA THR A 12 20.44 -1.92 -3.12
C THR A 12 19.00 -1.74 -2.68
N GLY A 13 18.21 -0.99 -3.43
CA GLY A 13 16.77 -0.86 -3.15
C GLY A 13 16.07 -2.22 -3.12
N GLU A 14 16.46 -3.13 -4.00
CA GLU A 14 15.92 -4.49 -4.04
C GLU A 14 16.28 -5.29 -2.79
N GLN A 15 17.49 -5.16 -2.30
CA GLN A 15 17.92 -5.81 -1.06
C GLN A 15 17.18 -5.29 0.17
N LEU A 16 16.72 -4.04 0.15
CA LEU A 16 15.86 -3.49 1.21
C LEU A 16 14.46 -4.11 1.17
N LEU A 17 13.99 -4.51 -0.01
CA LEU A 17 12.66 -5.12 -0.14
C LEU A 17 12.58 -6.50 0.48
N ASP A 18 13.62 -7.30 0.39
CA ASP A 18 13.60 -8.69 0.88
C ASP A 18 13.22 -8.80 2.36
N PRO A 19 13.87 -8.09 3.30
CA PRO A 19 13.46 -8.16 4.71
C PRO A 19 12.10 -7.53 4.97
N ALA A 20 11.71 -6.49 4.21
CA ALA A 20 10.39 -5.90 4.34
C ALA A 20 9.31 -6.90 3.92
N ARG A 21 9.47 -7.52 2.76
CA ARG A 21 8.51 -8.51 2.23
C ARG A 21 8.41 -9.76 3.08
N ALA A 22 9.48 -10.15 3.76
CA ALA A 22 9.47 -11.29 4.68
C ALA A 22 8.51 -11.09 5.87
N LYS A 23 8.17 -9.86 6.19
CA LYS A 23 7.24 -9.51 7.27
C LYS A 23 5.79 -9.42 6.81
N LEU A 24 5.53 -9.58 5.52
CA LEU A 24 4.23 -9.32 4.91
C LEU A 24 3.63 -10.60 4.33
N ASP A 25 2.31 -10.74 4.47
CA ASP A 25 1.51 -11.70 3.70
C ASP A 25 0.98 -10.96 2.47
N ARG A 26 1.83 -10.82 1.48
CA ARG A 26 1.55 -10.03 0.28
C ARG A 26 0.37 -10.60 -0.49
N LEU A 27 -0.46 -9.74 -1.02
CA LEU A 27 -1.68 -10.12 -1.74
C LEU A 27 -1.49 -9.98 -3.25
N THR A 28 -2.04 -10.91 -4.00
CA THR A 28 -2.24 -10.69 -5.44
C THR A 28 -3.33 -9.63 -5.63
N PRO A 29 -3.43 -9.00 -6.81
CA PRO A 29 -4.54 -8.07 -7.07
C PRO A 29 -5.91 -8.67 -6.79
N ALA A 30 -6.16 -9.92 -7.19
CA ALA A 30 -7.43 -10.58 -6.93
C ALA A 30 -7.69 -10.77 -5.43
N GLN A 31 -6.68 -11.16 -4.66
CA GLN A 31 -6.80 -11.30 -3.21
C GLN A 31 -7.05 -9.95 -2.53
N ALA A 32 -6.39 -8.89 -3.00
CA ALA A 32 -6.59 -7.54 -2.47
C ALA A 32 -8.00 -7.04 -2.75
N SER A 33 -8.53 -7.30 -3.94
CA SER A 33 -9.90 -6.96 -4.28
C SER A 33 -10.90 -7.69 -3.38
N ALA A 34 -10.71 -8.99 -3.18
CA ALA A 34 -11.55 -9.78 -2.29
C ALA A 34 -11.48 -9.29 -0.85
N ALA A 35 -10.28 -8.97 -0.36
CA ALA A 35 -10.09 -8.41 0.98
C ALA A 35 -10.81 -7.08 1.15
N SER A 36 -10.78 -6.22 0.14
CA SER A 36 -11.50 -4.94 0.14
C SER A 36 -13.00 -5.15 0.22
N ASP A 37 -13.53 -6.14 -0.49
CA ASP A 37 -14.96 -6.49 -0.42
C ASP A 37 -15.34 -6.99 0.99
N ASP A 38 -14.40 -7.58 1.71
CA ASP A 38 -14.59 -8.08 3.07
C ASP A 38 -14.26 -7.05 4.16
N GLY A 39 -14.03 -5.80 3.79
CA GLY A 39 -13.84 -4.70 4.73
C GLY A 39 -12.41 -4.20 4.89
N ALA A 40 -11.43 -4.78 4.20
CA ALA A 40 -10.07 -4.22 4.18
C ALA A 40 -10.07 -2.84 3.51
N ILE A 41 -9.17 -1.99 3.93
CA ILE A 41 -9.05 -0.63 3.39
C ILE A 41 -7.86 -0.59 2.42
N LEU A 42 -8.13 -0.24 1.17
CA LEU A 42 -7.08 0.02 0.19
C LEU A 42 -6.51 1.41 0.40
N ILE A 43 -5.20 1.51 0.49
CA ILE A 43 -4.50 2.79 0.66
C ILE A 43 -3.57 2.98 -0.54
N ASP A 44 -3.90 3.96 -1.35
CA ASP A 44 -3.17 4.30 -2.56
C ASP A 44 -2.15 5.38 -2.23
N ILE A 45 -0.86 5.04 -2.32
CA ILE A 45 0.24 5.96 -2.01
C ILE A 45 0.86 6.58 -3.26
N ARG A 46 0.24 6.37 -4.43
CA ARG A 46 0.71 7.01 -5.67
C ARG A 46 0.55 8.53 -5.58
N SER A 47 1.38 9.24 -6.33
CA SER A 47 1.24 10.69 -6.48
C SER A 47 -0.02 11.01 -7.30
N GLU A 48 -0.52 12.23 -7.15
CA GLU A 48 -1.65 12.70 -7.95
C GLU A 48 -1.35 12.65 -9.46
N PRO A 49 -0.17 13.07 -9.96
CA PRO A 49 0.16 12.91 -11.37
C PRO A 49 0.12 11.45 -11.84
N GLN A 50 0.57 10.50 -11.03
CA GLN A 50 0.51 9.08 -11.39
C GLN A 50 -0.95 8.61 -11.51
N ARG A 51 -1.80 8.98 -10.56
CA ARG A 51 -3.23 8.64 -10.61
C ARG A 51 -3.93 9.28 -11.80
N SER A 52 -3.59 10.53 -12.11
CA SER A 52 -4.18 11.23 -13.27
C SER A 52 -3.78 10.58 -14.58
N ARG A 53 -2.56 10.08 -14.67
CA ARG A 53 -2.05 9.42 -15.87
C ARG A 53 -2.60 8.01 -16.05
N ASP A 54 -2.59 7.21 -15.00
CA ASP A 54 -2.81 5.76 -15.08
C ASP A 54 -4.21 5.33 -14.63
N GLY A 55 -4.94 6.21 -13.96
CA GLY A 55 -6.29 5.92 -13.48
C GLY A 55 -6.39 5.83 -11.96
N GLU A 56 -7.61 5.96 -11.47
CA GLU A 56 -7.93 5.94 -10.04
C GLU A 56 -8.35 4.53 -9.61
N LEU A 57 -8.06 4.21 -8.36
CA LEU A 57 -8.50 2.98 -7.72
C LEU A 57 -9.78 3.29 -6.92
N PRO A 58 -10.96 2.80 -7.38
CA PRO A 58 -12.22 3.14 -6.72
C PRO A 58 -12.26 2.67 -5.26
N GLY A 59 -12.71 3.55 -4.37
CA GLY A 59 -12.84 3.23 -2.96
C GLY A 59 -11.55 3.29 -2.16
N ALA A 60 -10.41 3.49 -2.78
CA ALA A 60 -9.14 3.61 -2.07
C ALA A 60 -9.01 4.95 -1.38
N ARG A 61 -8.34 4.94 -0.22
CA ARG A 61 -7.94 6.17 0.46
C ARG A 61 -6.58 6.59 -0.09
N CYS A 62 -6.50 7.80 -0.60
CA CYS A 62 -5.27 8.35 -1.13
C CYS A 62 -4.49 9.05 -0.02
N ILE A 63 -3.32 8.51 0.30
CA ILE A 63 -2.44 9.08 1.34
C ILE A 63 -1.04 9.17 0.73
N ALA A 64 -0.45 10.35 0.75
CA ALA A 64 0.89 10.54 0.24
C ALA A 64 1.91 9.73 1.03
N ARG A 65 2.87 9.11 0.34
CA ARG A 65 3.86 8.25 0.99
C ARG A 65 4.65 8.98 2.09
N ASN A 66 4.94 10.27 1.89
CA ASN A 66 5.77 11.04 2.83
C ASN A 66 5.07 11.37 4.16
N VAL A 67 3.76 11.17 4.26
CA VAL A 67 3.01 11.38 5.51
C VAL A 67 2.33 10.11 6.00
N LEU A 68 2.55 8.99 5.33
CA LEU A 68 1.83 7.74 5.59
C LEU A 68 1.98 7.27 7.03
N GLU A 69 3.21 7.28 7.57
CA GLU A 69 3.47 6.81 8.92
C GLU A 69 2.67 7.61 9.95
N TRP A 70 2.61 8.93 9.78
CA TRP A 70 1.85 9.79 10.69
C TRP A 70 0.35 9.61 10.59
N ARG A 71 -0.15 9.35 9.37
CA ARG A 71 -1.58 9.15 9.15
C ARG A 71 -2.07 7.78 9.63
N LEU A 72 -1.20 6.77 9.63
CA LEU A 72 -1.56 5.39 10.02
C LEU A 72 -1.19 5.03 11.45
N ASP A 73 -0.44 5.86 12.16
CA ASP A 73 -0.09 5.62 13.56
C ASP A 73 -1.25 5.98 14.49
N PRO A 74 -1.94 4.99 15.11
CA PRO A 74 -3.07 5.29 15.98
C PRO A 74 -2.71 6.15 17.19
N GLY A 75 -1.44 6.21 17.58
CA GLY A 75 -0.96 7.04 18.68
C GLY A 75 -0.57 8.46 18.28
N CYS A 76 -0.64 8.80 17.00
CA CYS A 76 -0.24 10.12 16.52
C CYS A 76 -1.44 11.07 16.48
N ALA A 77 -1.23 12.33 16.93
CA ALA A 77 -2.28 13.35 16.88
C ALA A 77 -2.71 13.69 15.46
N ASP A 78 -1.80 13.51 14.49
CA ASP A 78 -2.07 13.78 13.07
C ASP A 78 -2.59 12.57 12.31
N CYS A 79 -2.95 11.48 12.98
CA CYS A 79 -3.45 10.29 12.31
C CYS A 79 -4.83 10.54 11.69
N ASP A 80 -5.11 9.77 10.63
CA ASP A 80 -6.47 9.68 10.09
C ASP A 80 -7.20 8.55 10.84
N PRO A 81 -8.15 8.87 11.71
CA PRO A 81 -8.79 7.85 12.55
C PRO A 81 -9.63 6.84 11.76
N GLU A 82 -9.98 7.15 10.52
CA GLU A 82 -10.72 6.20 9.67
C GLU A 82 -9.84 5.07 9.16
N VAL A 83 -8.52 5.28 9.11
CA VAL A 83 -7.57 4.29 8.59
C VAL A 83 -6.52 3.87 9.62
N ALA A 84 -6.24 4.69 10.62
CA ALA A 84 -5.29 4.38 11.70
C ALA A 84 -5.93 3.42 12.71
N ARG A 85 -6.25 2.21 12.26
CA ARG A 85 -7.02 1.23 13.02
C ARG A 85 -6.27 -0.09 13.07
N ARG A 86 -6.34 -0.77 14.22
CA ARG A 86 -5.76 -2.10 14.41
C ARG A 86 -6.76 -3.24 14.17
N ASP A 87 -8.02 -2.90 13.94
CA ASP A 87 -9.14 -3.85 13.80
C ASP A 87 -9.52 -4.15 12.34
N VAL A 88 -8.82 -3.55 11.37
CA VAL A 88 -9.04 -3.79 9.95
C VAL A 88 -7.70 -4.04 9.25
N GLN A 89 -7.74 -4.77 8.15
CA GLN A 89 -6.58 -4.94 7.30
C GLN A 89 -6.41 -3.70 6.42
N LEU A 90 -5.17 -3.20 6.36
CA LEU A 90 -4.77 -2.10 5.49
C LEU A 90 -3.93 -2.66 4.34
N VAL A 91 -4.34 -2.38 3.11
CA VAL A 91 -3.66 -2.87 1.91
C VAL A 91 -3.08 -1.68 1.16
N VAL A 92 -1.76 -1.55 1.20
CA VAL A 92 -1.05 -0.42 0.61
C VAL A 92 -0.70 -0.75 -0.84
N ILE A 93 -0.99 0.17 -1.74
CA ILE A 93 -0.75 -0.02 -3.18
C ILE A 93 -0.09 1.21 -3.78
N CYS A 94 0.86 0.99 -4.68
CA CYS A 94 1.37 2.04 -5.56
C CYS A 94 1.34 1.57 -7.01
N ASN A 95 2.16 2.17 -7.89
CA ASN A 95 2.08 1.88 -9.30
C ASN A 95 2.64 0.49 -9.67
N GLU A 96 3.82 0.13 -9.15
CA GLU A 96 4.52 -1.10 -9.55
C GLU A 96 4.81 -2.07 -8.39
N GLY A 97 4.51 -1.72 -7.16
CA GLY A 97 4.61 -2.63 -6.02
C GLY A 97 5.94 -2.66 -5.28
N TYR A 98 6.77 -1.61 -5.39
CA TYR A 98 8.04 -1.52 -4.66
C TYR A 98 7.91 -0.79 -3.32
N GLN A 99 7.51 0.47 -3.34
CA GLN A 99 7.37 1.28 -2.13
C GLN A 99 6.38 0.72 -1.11
N PRO A 100 5.23 0.16 -1.51
CA PRO A 100 4.26 -0.33 -0.54
C PRO A 100 4.79 -1.43 0.36
N SER A 101 5.70 -2.26 -0.13
CA SER A 101 6.34 -3.29 0.70
C SER A 101 7.10 -2.67 1.86
N LEU A 102 7.89 -1.62 1.58
CA LEU A 102 8.64 -0.90 2.62
C LEU A 102 7.69 -0.17 3.57
N ALA A 103 6.68 0.50 3.01
CA ALA A 103 5.70 1.26 3.78
C ALA A 103 4.88 0.37 4.71
N ALA A 104 4.33 -0.73 4.19
CA ALA A 104 3.53 -1.66 4.98
C ALA A 104 4.35 -2.30 6.10
N ALA A 105 5.58 -2.72 5.82
CA ALA A 105 6.46 -3.27 6.83
C ALA A 105 6.76 -2.26 7.94
N THR A 106 6.96 -1.01 7.59
CA THR A 106 7.24 0.06 8.56
C THR A 106 6.04 0.30 9.47
N VAL A 107 4.84 0.46 8.91
CA VAL A 107 3.65 0.78 9.71
C VAL A 107 3.17 -0.38 10.56
N ARG A 108 3.52 -1.62 10.24
CA ARG A 108 3.25 -2.76 11.13
C ARG A 108 3.86 -2.57 12.51
N GLY A 109 4.91 -1.77 12.63
CA GLY A 109 5.50 -1.40 13.91
C GLY A 109 4.54 -0.66 14.85
N PHE A 110 3.47 -0.06 14.31
CA PHE A 110 2.42 0.59 15.12
C PHE A 110 1.33 -0.37 15.57
N GLY A 111 1.44 -1.65 15.22
CA GLY A 111 0.43 -2.66 15.53
C GLY A 111 -0.74 -2.71 14.53
N VAL A 112 -0.66 -1.97 13.42
CA VAL A 112 -1.67 -2.06 12.36
C VAL A 112 -1.40 -3.28 11.47
N ASP A 113 -2.48 -3.90 10.99
CA ASP A 113 -2.39 -5.06 10.09
C ASP A 113 -2.28 -4.57 8.65
N ALA A 114 -1.04 -4.32 8.22
CA ALA A 114 -0.76 -3.78 6.90
C ALA A 114 -0.04 -4.79 6.02
N THR A 115 -0.40 -4.82 4.75
CA THR A 115 0.28 -5.56 3.70
C THR A 115 0.25 -4.76 2.40
N ASP A 116 0.74 -5.34 1.31
CA ASP A 116 0.76 -4.67 0.02
C ASP A 116 0.29 -5.59 -1.12
N VAL A 117 0.21 -5.03 -2.32
CA VAL A 117 -0.25 -5.74 -3.52
C VAL A 117 0.93 -6.03 -4.44
N VAL A 118 1.12 -7.30 -4.78
CA VAL A 118 2.15 -7.72 -5.73
C VAL A 118 1.90 -7.06 -7.08
N GLY A 119 2.89 -6.36 -7.60
CA GLY A 119 2.81 -5.69 -8.90
C GLY A 119 2.05 -4.38 -8.91
N GLY A 120 1.44 -3.98 -7.80
CA GLY A 120 0.76 -2.69 -7.64
C GLY A 120 -0.41 -2.48 -8.58
N PHE A 121 -0.70 -1.21 -8.88
CA PHE A 121 -1.83 -0.81 -9.71
C PHE A 121 -1.70 -1.34 -11.16
N GLN A 122 -0.50 -1.44 -11.69
CA GLN A 122 -0.30 -1.97 -13.05
C GLN A 122 -0.79 -3.41 -13.13
N ALA A 123 -0.43 -4.26 -12.16
CA ALA A 123 -0.92 -5.64 -12.09
C ALA A 123 -2.42 -5.70 -11.86
N TRP A 124 -2.96 -4.84 -11.00
CA TRP A 124 -4.39 -4.70 -10.76
C TRP A 124 -5.15 -4.45 -12.06
N ARG A 125 -4.67 -3.50 -12.84
CA ARG A 125 -5.28 -3.14 -14.11
C ARG A 125 -5.16 -4.24 -15.16
N GLU A 126 -4.01 -4.92 -15.23
CA GLU A 126 -3.76 -5.99 -16.18
C GLU A 126 -4.72 -7.17 -16.02
N VAL A 127 -5.11 -7.48 -14.79
CA VAL A 127 -6.07 -8.57 -14.54
C VAL A 127 -7.53 -8.12 -14.64
N GLY A 128 -7.77 -6.86 -15.04
CA GLY A 128 -9.10 -6.36 -15.34
C GLY A 128 -9.94 -5.98 -14.13
N LEU A 129 -9.32 -5.75 -12.97
CA LEU A 129 -10.05 -5.29 -11.78
C LEU A 129 -10.49 -3.85 -11.92
N PRO A 130 -11.53 -3.42 -11.16
CA PRO A 130 -12.10 -2.08 -11.33
C PRO A 130 -11.08 -0.96 -11.14
N SER A 131 -11.04 -0.07 -12.13
CA SER A 131 -10.27 1.17 -12.07
C SER A 131 -11.05 2.25 -12.78
N ARG A 132 -10.79 3.51 -12.42
CA ARG A 132 -11.42 4.65 -13.06
C ARG A 132 -10.48 5.20 -14.12
N ARG A 133 -10.99 5.59 -15.28
CA ARG A 133 -10.18 6.17 -16.35
C ARG A 133 -9.42 7.41 -15.85
N PRO A 134 -8.21 7.65 -16.35
CA PRO A 134 -7.50 8.89 -16.07
C PRO A 134 -8.38 10.10 -16.42
N GLY A 135 -8.50 11.06 -15.48
CA GLY A 135 -9.29 12.27 -15.67
C GLY A 135 -10.80 12.07 -15.67
N ALA A 136 -11.30 10.86 -15.47
CA ALA A 136 -12.73 10.61 -15.37
C ALA A 136 -13.26 11.18 -14.05
N ARG A 137 -14.35 11.92 -14.11
CA ARG A 137 -15.05 12.35 -12.91
C ARG A 137 -15.71 11.16 -12.26
N SER A 138 -15.75 11.19 -10.93
CA SER A 138 -16.60 10.28 -10.20
C SER A 138 -18.05 10.54 -10.63
N GLU A 139 -18.62 9.60 -11.37
CA GLU A 139 -20.04 9.65 -11.71
C GLU A 139 -20.91 9.07 -10.60
N LEU A 140 -20.34 8.87 -9.46
CA LEU A 140 -21.11 8.57 -8.28
C LEU A 140 -21.80 9.84 -7.84
N SER A 141 -22.80 10.06 -8.52
CA SER A 141 -23.86 10.87 -7.99
C SER A 141 -24.54 10.08 -6.88
#